data_9a8f2cfeee32b6bfc34df63734c5893f
#
_entry.id   9a8f2cfeee32b6bfc34df63734c5893f
#
_cell.length_a   1.000
_cell.length_b   1.000
_cell.length_c   1.000
_cell.angle_alpha   90.00
_cell.angle_beta   90.00
_cell.angle_gamma   90.00
#
_symmetry.space_group_name_H-M   'P 1'
#
loop_
_entity.id
_entity.type
_entity.pdbx_description
1 polymer ?
#
loop_
_entity_poly.entity_id
_entity_poly.type
_entity_poly.pdbx_seq_one_letter_code
_entity_poly.pdbx_strand_id
1 'polypeptide(L)'
;EQIVCPNNLLDAASKKKDVSAAIVNAGKPLPMLSVMDAVKENLIKPIFIGDKQEIQKCAEEIKFDISQYEIIHEPVENNTAIVAAKLAKAGKIKIIVKGHIHTDILMKEVLKREYQLLGKTRLSHIWHMTLDKEDKPLIITDGALNVMPNVKTKMHILKNVINFSKRIGNNRPKVAVLSATEEVLDSMPSSIEAKEITELSKKENLDADVFGPLAFDNCISKKSANIKGIKNIVAGEADVLLVPSVETGNALVKMMIYFMGACAAGVVVGGKVPVVITSRSDEAVARLASIAAAVVALDLSLIHISEPTRRRGISYDLFGLKKKRGGGG
;
A
#
# COMPACT_ATOMS: atom_id res chain seq x y z
N GLU A 1 20.57 18.34 -6.15
CA GLU A 1 20.76 16.87 -6.26
C GLU A 1 19.52 16.26 -6.88
N GLN A 2 19.70 15.33 -7.81
CA GLN A 2 18.61 14.72 -8.55
C GLN A 2 17.99 13.63 -7.66
N ILE A 3 16.68 13.71 -7.40
CA ILE A 3 15.94 12.66 -6.67
C ILE A 3 16.08 11.34 -7.43
N VAL A 4 16.36 10.26 -6.72
CA VAL A 4 16.58 8.94 -7.33
C VAL A 4 15.66 7.90 -6.69
N CYS A 5 15.14 6.99 -7.52
CA CYS A 5 14.37 5.86 -7.02
C CYS A 5 15.30 4.90 -6.26
N PRO A 6 14.98 4.51 -5.00
CA PRO A 6 15.86 3.67 -4.20
C PRO A 6 16.05 2.28 -4.80
N ASN A 7 17.32 1.83 -4.93
CA ASN A 7 17.66 0.55 -5.54
C ASN A 7 17.03 -0.63 -4.78
N ASN A 8 17.05 -0.61 -3.44
CA ASN A 8 16.49 -1.69 -2.63
C ASN A 8 14.99 -1.91 -2.88
N LEU A 9 14.25 -0.84 -3.18
CA LEU A 9 12.82 -0.93 -3.52
C LEU A 9 12.61 -1.49 -4.92
N LEU A 10 13.43 -1.06 -5.90
CA LEU A 10 13.41 -1.60 -7.26
C LEU A 10 13.79 -3.08 -7.29
N ASP A 11 14.85 -3.46 -6.57
CA ASP A 11 15.30 -4.85 -6.46
C ASP A 11 14.24 -5.76 -5.81
N ALA A 12 13.58 -5.27 -4.77
CA ALA A 12 12.47 -6.01 -4.16
C ALA A 12 11.28 -6.18 -5.10
N ALA A 13 10.96 -5.14 -5.88
CA ALA A 13 9.87 -5.16 -6.85
C ALA A 13 10.18 -6.06 -8.06
N SER A 14 11.41 -6.05 -8.59
CA SER A 14 11.83 -6.81 -9.77
C SER A 14 11.77 -8.34 -9.59
N LYS A 15 11.72 -8.81 -8.35
CA LYS A 15 11.51 -10.22 -8.02
C LYS A 15 10.10 -10.72 -8.36
N LYS A 16 9.15 -9.82 -8.56
CA LYS A 16 7.77 -10.15 -8.93
C LYS A 16 7.58 -9.96 -10.43
N LYS A 17 6.98 -10.95 -11.08
CA LYS A 17 6.76 -10.95 -12.53
C LYS A 17 5.27 -10.88 -12.86
N ASP A 18 4.98 -10.43 -14.08
CA ASP A 18 3.62 -10.43 -14.65
C ASP A 18 2.60 -9.66 -13.81
N VAL A 19 3.01 -8.50 -13.28
CA VAL A 19 2.15 -7.64 -12.49
C VAL A 19 1.29 -6.77 -13.41
N SER A 20 0.04 -7.16 -13.61
CA SER A 20 -0.93 -6.34 -14.35
C SER A 20 -1.37 -5.13 -13.52
N ALA A 21 -1.35 -3.93 -14.12
CA ALA A 21 -1.71 -2.69 -13.45
C ALA A 21 -2.73 -1.89 -14.29
N ALA A 22 -3.85 -1.50 -13.69
CA ALA A 22 -4.78 -0.56 -14.33
C ALA A 22 -4.28 0.87 -14.14
N ILE A 23 -4.10 1.59 -15.23
CA ILE A 23 -3.75 3.01 -15.24
C ILE A 23 -5.04 3.80 -15.44
N VAL A 24 -5.53 4.40 -14.35
CA VAL A 24 -6.89 4.95 -14.27
C VAL A 24 -6.91 6.39 -14.77
N ASN A 25 -7.70 6.67 -15.79
CA ASN A 25 -7.75 7.95 -16.51
C ASN A 25 -6.36 8.34 -17.02
N ALA A 26 -5.79 7.50 -17.87
CA ALA A 26 -4.53 7.71 -18.56
C ALA A 26 -4.64 8.81 -19.64
N GLY A 27 -3.54 9.16 -20.31
CA GLY A 27 -3.55 10.13 -21.41
C GLY A 27 -2.99 11.50 -21.06
N LYS A 28 -2.35 11.65 -19.88
CA LYS A 28 -1.59 12.85 -19.54
C LYS A 28 -0.09 12.52 -19.40
N PRO A 29 0.83 13.44 -19.78
CA PRO A 29 2.26 13.14 -19.91
C PRO A 29 2.89 12.57 -18.64
N LEU A 30 2.70 13.21 -17.49
CA LEU A 30 3.38 12.83 -16.27
C LEU A 30 3.02 11.41 -15.75
N PRO A 31 1.73 11.01 -15.67
CA PRO A 31 1.38 9.62 -15.38
C PRO A 31 1.92 8.63 -16.43
N MET A 32 1.85 8.98 -17.72
CA MET A 32 2.29 8.09 -18.80
C MET A 32 3.80 7.89 -18.81
N LEU A 33 4.61 8.92 -18.52
CA LEU A 33 6.07 8.82 -18.34
C LEU A 33 6.43 7.86 -17.20
N SER A 34 5.74 7.97 -16.08
CA SER A 34 5.98 7.08 -14.92
C SER A 34 5.66 5.63 -15.21
N VAL A 35 4.60 5.39 -16.00
CA VAL A 35 4.25 4.03 -16.47
C VAL A 35 5.27 3.52 -17.46
N MET A 36 5.75 4.36 -18.38
CA MET A 36 6.82 4.00 -19.32
C MET A 36 8.09 3.57 -18.58
N ASP A 37 8.50 4.31 -17.55
CA ASP A 37 9.67 3.96 -16.74
C ASP A 37 9.45 2.65 -15.96
N ALA A 38 8.27 2.44 -15.38
CA ALA A 38 7.93 1.19 -14.70
C ALA A 38 7.91 -0.01 -15.65
N VAL A 39 7.52 0.18 -16.90
CA VAL A 39 7.58 -0.84 -17.95
C VAL A 39 9.03 -1.14 -18.35
N LYS A 40 9.88 -0.13 -18.51
CA LYS A 40 11.32 -0.31 -18.81
C LYS A 40 12.02 -1.11 -17.70
N GLU A 41 11.65 -0.88 -16.45
CA GLU A 41 12.15 -1.63 -15.28
C GLU A 41 11.46 -3.01 -15.12
N ASN A 42 10.59 -3.41 -16.04
CA ASN A 42 9.82 -4.67 -16.00
C ASN A 42 8.97 -4.85 -14.73
N LEU A 43 8.51 -3.76 -14.12
CA LEU A 43 7.74 -3.82 -12.88
C LEU A 43 6.27 -4.16 -13.13
N ILE A 44 5.69 -3.67 -14.23
CA ILE A 44 4.25 -3.81 -14.50
C ILE A 44 3.96 -4.08 -15.99
N LYS A 45 2.80 -4.70 -16.24
CA LYS A 45 2.12 -4.75 -17.54
C LYS A 45 0.88 -3.86 -17.46
N PRO A 46 0.89 -2.66 -18.07
CA PRO A 46 -0.22 -1.71 -17.94
C PRO A 46 -1.43 -2.13 -18.77
N ILE A 47 -2.63 -1.83 -18.24
CA ILE A 47 -3.90 -1.75 -18.93
C ILE A 47 -4.34 -0.29 -18.82
N PHE A 48 -4.38 0.41 -19.94
CA PHE A 48 -4.74 1.83 -19.95
C PHE A 48 -6.27 1.99 -19.97
N ILE A 49 -6.79 2.83 -19.08
CA ILE A 49 -8.23 3.16 -19.02
C ILE A 49 -8.38 4.66 -19.19
N GLY A 50 -9.15 5.09 -20.17
CA GLY A 50 -9.36 6.51 -20.46
C GLY A 50 -9.79 6.75 -21.91
N ASP A 51 -9.75 8.00 -22.36
CA ASP A 51 -9.99 8.31 -23.77
C ASP A 51 -8.86 7.74 -24.64
N LYS A 52 -9.23 6.85 -25.56
CA LYS A 52 -8.25 6.14 -26.40
C LYS A 52 -7.41 7.09 -27.27
N GLN A 53 -8.03 8.15 -27.80
CA GLN A 53 -7.33 9.09 -28.66
C GLN A 53 -6.32 9.94 -27.85
N GLU A 54 -6.73 10.40 -26.65
CA GLU A 54 -5.81 11.12 -25.74
C GLU A 54 -4.64 10.23 -25.31
N ILE A 55 -4.90 8.96 -24.98
CA ILE A 55 -3.86 7.99 -24.58
C ILE A 55 -2.86 7.77 -25.70
N GLN A 56 -3.34 7.50 -26.94
CA GLN A 56 -2.48 7.28 -28.10
C GLN A 56 -1.66 8.52 -28.44
N LYS A 57 -2.30 9.68 -28.50
CA LYS A 57 -1.61 10.96 -28.74
C LYS A 57 -0.51 11.23 -27.71
N CYS A 58 -0.81 11.06 -26.42
CA CYS A 58 0.17 11.25 -25.36
C CYS A 58 1.34 10.26 -25.47
N ALA A 59 1.05 8.99 -25.79
CA ALA A 59 2.09 7.98 -25.99
C ALA A 59 3.03 8.30 -27.15
N GLU A 60 2.49 8.80 -28.28
CA GLU A 60 3.28 9.28 -29.42
C GLU A 60 4.18 10.47 -29.04
N GLU A 61 3.62 11.48 -28.34
CA GLU A 61 4.36 12.66 -27.88
C GLU A 61 5.55 12.31 -26.99
N ILE A 62 5.40 11.33 -26.10
CA ILE A 62 6.48 10.89 -25.19
C ILE A 62 7.31 9.71 -25.76
N LYS A 63 7.04 9.27 -27.00
CA LYS A 63 7.70 8.14 -27.67
C LYS A 63 7.61 6.82 -26.88
N PHE A 64 6.44 6.55 -26.30
CA PHE A 64 6.14 5.31 -25.61
C PHE A 64 5.35 4.38 -26.52
N ASP A 65 5.95 3.29 -26.97
CA ASP A 65 5.25 2.25 -27.75
C ASP A 65 4.28 1.48 -26.83
N ILE A 66 2.99 1.70 -27.02
CA ILE A 66 1.91 1.05 -26.26
C ILE A 66 1.12 0.04 -27.11
N SER A 67 1.60 -0.31 -28.30
CA SER A 67 0.87 -1.17 -29.26
C SER A 67 0.58 -2.58 -28.71
N GLN A 68 1.40 -3.06 -27.80
CA GLN A 68 1.25 -4.38 -27.16
C GLN A 68 0.36 -4.38 -25.92
N TYR A 69 -0.13 -3.22 -25.45
CA TYR A 69 -0.91 -3.10 -24.22
C TYR A 69 -2.40 -2.85 -24.51
N GLU A 70 -3.23 -3.37 -23.63
CA GLU A 70 -4.68 -3.17 -23.72
C GLU A 70 -5.07 -1.71 -23.40
N ILE A 71 -5.91 -1.13 -24.23
CA ILE A 71 -6.54 0.17 -23.98
C ILE A 71 -8.04 -0.03 -23.88
N ILE A 72 -8.61 0.26 -22.73
CA ILE A 72 -10.05 0.27 -22.50
C ILE A 72 -10.54 1.72 -22.69
N HIS A 73 -11.27 1.96 -23.77
CA HIS A 73 -11.82 3.28 -24.05
C HIS A 73 -12.95 3.62 -23.09
N GLU A 74 -12.72 4.62 -22.24
CA GLU A 74 -13.71 5.18 -21.32
C GLU A 74 -13.40 6.68 -21.13
N PRO A 75 -14.11 7.57 -21.86
CA PRO A 75 -13.80 9.00 -21.85
C PRO A 75 -14.30 9.74 -20.60
N VAL A 76 -15.18 9.11 -19.80
CA VAL A 76 -15.75 9.74 -18.61
C VAL A 76 -14.91 9.41 -17.39
N GLU A 77 -14.31 10.41 -16.75
CA GLU A 77 -13.40 10.28 -15.61
C GLU A 77 -13.94 9.33 -14.53
N ASN A 78 -15.18 9.56 -14.05
CA ASN A 78 -15.79 8.75 -13.00
C ASN A 78 -15.90 7.26 -13.39
N ASN A 79 -16.20 6.99 -14.64
CA ASN A 79 -16.36 5.63 -15.13
C ASN A 79 -15.03 4.88 -15.21
N THR A 80 -13.91 5.58 -15.42
CA THR A 80 -12.57 4.95 -15.43
C THR A 80 -12.27 4.25 -14.11
N ALA A 81 -12.67 4.85 -12.98
CA ALA A 81 -12.53 4.25 -11.65
C ALA A 81 -13.44 3.01 -11.49
N ILE A 82 -14.66 3.05 -12.03
CA ILE A 82 -15.59 1.91 -12.04
C ILE A 82 -14.99 0.74 -12.83
N VAL A 83 -14.43 1.01 -14.02
CA VAL A 83 -13.78 -0.01 -14.84
C VAL A 83 -12.61 -0.65 -14.09
N ALA A 84 -11.73 0.16 -13.49
CA ALA A 84 -10.61 -0.33 -12.70
C ALA A 84 -11.05 -1.22 -11.53
N ALA A 85 -12.08 -0.81 -10.78
CA ALA A 85 -12.62 -1.59 -9.66
C ALA A 85 -13.22 -2.93 -10.13
N LYS A 86 -13.91 -2.96 -11.28
CA LYS A 86 -14.43 -4.20 -11.89
C LYS A 86 -13.29 -5.13 -12.33
N LEU A 87 -12.25 -4.61 -12.95
CA LEU A 87 -11.06 -5.41 -13.33
C LEU A 87 -10.36 -6.00 -12.10
N ALA A 88 -10.22 -5.22 -11.03
CA ALA A 88 -9.65 -5.68 -9.78
C ALA A 88 -10.51 -6.79 -9.13
N LYS A 89 -11.84 -6.61 -9.09
CA LYS A 89 -12.78 -7.64 -8.61
C LYS A 89 -12.66 -8.93 -9.40
N ALA A 90 -12.51 -8.83 -10.72
CA ALA A 90 -12.37 -9.97 -11.62
C ALA A 90 -10.97 -10.63 -11.55
N GLY A 91 -10.03 -10.09 -10.78
CA GLY A 91 -8.65 -10.59 -10.69
C GLY A 91 -7.80 -10.35 -11.94
N LYS A 92 -8.29 -9.51 -12.88
CA LYS A 92 -7.57 -9.19 -14.13
C LYS A 92 -6.40 -8.25 -13.91
N ILE A 93 -6.42 -7.46 -12.84
CA ILE A 93 -5.34 -6.57 -12.43
C ILE A 93 -4.92 -6.85 -10.99
N LYS A 94 -3.65 -6.58 -10.72
CA LYS A 94 -3.04 -6.76 -9.39
C LYS A 94 -2.78 -5.44 -8.69
N ILE A 95 -2.71 -4.33 -9.42
CA ILE A 95 -2.45 -2.98 -8.89
C ILE A 95 -3.36 -1.99 -9.60
N ILE A 96 -3.79 -0.96 -8.87
CA ILE A 96 -4.45 0.22 -9.43
C ILE A 96 -3.48 1.39 -9.33
N VAL A 97 -3.21 2.07 -10.45
CA VAL A 97 -2.36 3.26 -10.52
C VAL A 97 -3.22 4.45 -10.91
N LYS A 98 -3.26 5.45 -10.04
CA LYS A 98 -3.95 6.70 -10.30
C LYS A 98 -3.26 7.48 -11.43
N GLY A 99 -3.97 7.72 -12.52
CA GLY A 99 -3.58 8.64 -13.58
C GLY A 99 -4.05 10.08 -13.31
N HIS A 100 -4.76 10.67 -14.26
CA HIS A 100 -5.28 12.04 -14.14
C HIS A 100 -6.74 12.04 -13.65
N ILE A 101 -6.98 11.47 -12.50
CA ILE A 101 -8.28 11.38 -11.82
C ILE A 101 -8.20 11.98 -10.42
N HIS A 102 -9.30 12.50 -9.88
CA HIS A 102 -9.37 12.93 -8.48
C HIS A 102 -9.30 11.74 -7.54
N THR A 103 -8.53 11.89 -6.45
CA THR A 103 -8.28 10.79 -5.49
C THR A 103 -9.56 10.32 -4.81
N ASP A 104 -10.46 11.24 -4.46
CA ASP A 104 -11.75 10.94 -3.84
C ASP A 104 -12.65 10.10 -4.77
N ILE A 105 -12.67 10.39 -6.06
CA ILE A 105 -13.42 9.63 -7.07
C ILE A 105 -12.90 8.19 -7.13
N LEU A 106 -11.58 8.01 -7.26
CA LEU A 106 -10.97 6.69 -7.32
C LEU A 106 -11.21 5.90 -6.04
N MET A 107 -10.91 6.51 -4.88
CA MET A 107 -11.05 5.83 -3.60
C MET A 107 -12.51 5.52 -3.23
N LYS A 108 -13.47 6.37 -3.63
CA LYS A 108 -14.89 6.09 -3.46
C LYS A 108 -15.29 4.79 -4.14
N GLU A 109 -14.79 4.54 -5.36
CA GLU A 109 -15.06 3.29 -6.07
C GLU A 109 -14.34 2.10 -5.41
N VAL A 110 -13.06 2.22 -5.08
CA VAL A 110 -12.28 1.16 -4.41
C VAL A 110 -12.93 0.71 -3.09
N LEU A 111 -13.55 1.65 -2.36
CA LEU A 111 -14.18 1.39 -1.05
C LEU A 111 -15.58 0.77 -1.16
N LYS A 112 -16.20 0.72 -2.35
CA LYS A 112 -17.53 0.12 -2.50
C LYS A 112 -17.52 -1.37 -2.19
N ARG A 113 -18.45 -1.80 -1.36
CA ARG A 113 -18.58 -3.23 -0.95
C ARG A 113 -18.85 -4.17 -2.10
N GLU A 114 -19.53 -3.70 -3.15
CA GLU A 114 -19.86 -4.49 -4.33
C GLU A 114 -18.65 -5.03 -5.08
N TYR A 115 -17.51 -4.33 -5.02
CA TYR A 115 -16.27 -4.79 -5.66
C TYR A 115 -15.46 -5.74 -4.79
N GLN A 116 -15.78 -5.84 -3.49
CA GLN A 116 -15.11 -6.77 -2.55
C GLN A 116 -13.58 -6.58 -2.52
N LEU A 117 -13.09 -5.35 -2.69
CA LEU A 117 -11.66 -5.02 -2.68
C LEU A 117 -11.11 -4.79 -1.29
N LEU A 118 -11.95 -4.66 -0.28
CA LEU A 118 -11.54 -4.50 1.11
C LEU A 118 -10.95 -5.81 1.65
N GLY A 119 -9.84 -5.70 2.35
CA GLY A 119 -9.16 -6.82 3.02
C GLY A 119 -9.66 -7.06 4.45
N LYS A 120 -8.86 -7.80 5.21
CA LYS A 120 -9.10 -8.05 6.65
C LYS A 120 -8.78 -6.83 7.52
N THR A 121 -7.88 -5.99 7.05
CA THR A 121 -7.49 -4.74 7.71
C THR A 121 -8.16 -3.55 7.04
N ARG A 122 -8.23 -2.42 7.76
CA ARG A 122 -8.63 -1.15 7.17
C ARG A 122 -7.56 -0.67 6.19
N LEU A 123 -7.95 -0.02 5.10
CA LEU A 123 -6.99 0.60 4.18
C LEU A 123 -6.17 1.66 4.90
N SER A 124 -4.89 1.70 4.61
CA SER A 124 -3.98 2.74 5.10
C SER A 124 -2.94 3.11 4.07
N HIS A 125 -2.40 4.32 4.17
CA HIS A 125 -1.37 4.82 3.27
C HIS A 125 0.00 4.69 3.91
N ILE A 126 0.95 4.19 3.14
CA ILE A 126 2.37 4.06 3.53
C ILE A 126 3.18 5.02 2.66
N TRP A 127 4.02 5.83 3.29
CA TRP A 127 5.08 6.60 2.67
C TRP A 127 6.43 5.96 2.97
N HIS A 128 7.09 5.45 1.95
CA HIS A 128 8.49 5.00 2.01
C HIS A 128 9.38 6.16 1.58
N MET A 129 10.12 6.73 2.52
CA MET A 129 10.91 7.94 2.35
C MET A 129 12.39 7.59 2.32
N THR A 130 13.11 8.06 1.29
CA THR A 130 14.57 7.91 1.18
C THR A 130 15.20 9.23 0.78
N LEU A 131 16.33 9.56 1.39
CA LEU A 131 17.12 10.76 1.03
C LEU A 131 18.14 10.43 -0.06
N ASP A 132 18.68 9.19 -0.04
CA ASP A 132 19.61 8.66 -1.02
C ASP A 132 19.21 7.24 -1.41
N LYS A 133 19.78 6.70 -2.50
CA LYS A 133 19.56 5.34 -2.99
C LYS A 133 19.85 4.26 -1.95
N GLU A 134 20.87 4.48 -1.16
CA GLU A 134 21.44 3.51 -0.22
C GLU A 134 21.05 3.78 1.23
N ASP A 135 20.42 4.91 1.50
CA ASP A 135 19.96 5.27 2.82
C ASP A 135 18.87 4.29 3.31
N LYS A 136 18.92 4.05 4.63
CA LYS A 136 17.85 3.33 5.30
C LYS A 136 16.55 4.11 5.16
N PRO A 137 15.48 3.49 4.62
CA PRO A 137 14.23 4.21 4.47
C PRO A 137 13.60 4.52 5.83
N LEU A 138 12.97 5.69 5.94
CA LEU A 138 12.03 6.00 6.99
C LEU A 138 10.61 5.83 6.46
N ILE A 139 9.83 4.96 7.08
CA ILE A 139 8.44 4.74 6.70
C ILE A 139 7.53 5.59 7.58
N ILE A 140 6.62 6.36 6.96
CA ILE A 140 5.64 7.19 7.67
C ILE A 140 4.23 6.70 7.31
N THR A 141 3.39 6.45 8.31
CA THR A 141 2.02 5.96 8.15
C THR A 141 1.10 6.45 9.29
N ASP A 142 -0.14 6.83 9.10
CA ASP A 142 -0.82 7.12 7.86
C ASP A 142 -0.81 8.65 7.63
N GLY A 143 -0.26 9.07 6.52
CA GLY A 143 -0.13 10.50 6.21
C GLY A 143 -1.02 10.96 5.04
N ALA A 144 -2.05 10.16 4.65
CA ALA A 144 -2.86 10.51 3.48
C ALA A 144 -4.31 10.04 3.50
N LEU A 145 -4.67 9.00 4.26
CA LEU A 145 -5.98 8.34 4.11
C LEU A 145 -6.85 8.42 5.38
N ASN A 146 -6.33 8.07 6.54
CA ASN A 146 -7.09 8.07 7.79
C ASN A 146 -6.84 9.37 8.55
N VAL A 147 -7.83 10.27 8.57
CA VAL A 147 -7.68 11.65 9.09
C VAL A 147 -7.31 11.67 10.57
N MET A 148 -8.19 11.16 11.44
CA MET A 148 -7.93 11.02 12.88
C MET A 148 -8.24 9.59 13.32
N PRO A 149 -7.31 8.66 13.08
CA PRO A 149 -7.54 7.27 13.39
C PRO A 149 -7.54 7.03 14.89
N ASN A 150 -8.55 6.35 15.41
CA ASN A 150 -8.57 5.86 16.79
C ASN A 150 -7.62 4.65 16.96
N VAL A 151 -7.39 4.20 18.18
CA VAL A 151 -6.50 3.09 18.52
C VAL A 151 -6.79 1.83 17.68
N LYS A 152 -8.05 1.44 17.54
CA LYS A 152 -8.44 0.27 16.72
C LYS A 152 -8.01 0.44 15.26
N THR A 153 -8.21 1.61 14.69
CA THR A 153 -7.76 1.90 13.31
C THR A 153 -6.23 1.93 13.22
N LYS A 154 -5.55 2.53 14.20
CA LYS A 154 -4.08 2.54 14.27
C LYS A 154 -3.50 1.13 14.37
N MET A 155 -4.15 0.19 15.05
CA MET A 155 -3.74 -1.21 15.06
C MET A 155 -3.86 -1.88 13.67
N HIS A 156 -4.85 -1.52 12.85
CA HIS A 156 -4.90 -1.98 11.46
C HIS A 156 -3.78 -1.35 10.62
N ILE A 157 -3.52 -0.05 10.78
CA ILE A 157 -2.42 0.66 10.12
C ILE A 157 -1.07 0.03 10.48
N LEU A 158 -0.87 -0.27 11.77
CA LEU A 158 0.33 -0.94 12.29
C LEU A 158 0.54 -2.32 11.64
N LYS A 159 -0.49 -3.15 11.56
CA LYS A 159 -0.42 -4.47 10.91
C LYS A 159 -0.06 -4.35 9.42
N ASN A 160 -0.63 -3.37 8.74
CA ASN A 160 -0.34 -3.13 7.33
C ASN A 160 1.14 -2.75 7.12
N VAL A 161 1.67 -1.83 7.92
CA VAL A 161 3.07 -1.38 7.76
C VAL A 161 4.07 -2.45 8.17
N ILE A 162 3.78 -3.27 9.17
CA ILE A 162 4.60 -4.44 9.52
C ILE A 162 4.69 -5.41 8.34
N ASN A 163 3.55 -5.73 7.71
CA ASN A 163 3.54 -6.58 6.54
C ASN A 163 4.31 -5.99 5.36
N PHE A 164 4.19 -4.70 5.11
CA PHE A 164 4.96 -4.02 4.07
C PHE A 164 6.46 -4.05 4.38
N SER A 165 6.86 -3.73 5.61
CA SER A 165 8.27 -3.76 6.05
C SER A 165 8.93 -5.11 5.84
N LYS A 166 8.22 -6.21 6.15
CA LYS A 166 8.71 -7.56 5.88
C LYS A 166 9.00 -7.80 4.40
N ARG A 167 8.17 -7.26 3.52
CA ARG A 167 8.32 -7.44 2.07
C ARG A 167 9.48 -6.67 1.45
N ILE A 168 9.90 -5.58 2.08
CA ILE A 168 11.13 -4.86 1.73
C ILE A 168 12.37 -5.42 2.44
N GLY A 169 12.24 -6.54 3.17
CA GLY A 169 13.36 -7.23 3.81
C GLY A 169 13.57 -6.94 5.29
N ASN A 170 12.75 -6.07 5.90
CA ASN A 170 12.81 -5.81 7.35
C ASN A 170 11.79 -6.69 8.08
N ASN A 171 12.24 -7.87 8.54
CA ASN A 171 11.38 -8.87 9.16
C ASN A 171 10.87 -8.50 10.55
N ARG A 172 11.53 -7.56 11.24
CA ARG A 172 11.15 -7.09 12.57
C ARG A 172 11.35 -5.57 12.68
N PRO A 173 10.46 -4.77 12.06
CA PRO A 173 10.61 -3.32 12.06
C PRO A 173 10.48 -2.72 13.45
N LYS A 174 11.28 -1.69 13.72
CA LYS A 174 11.18 -0.83 14.89
C LYS A 174 10.16 0.27 14.61
N VAL A 175 9.01 0.19 15.25
CA VAL A 175 7.90 1.12 15.06
C VAL A 175 7.80 2.08 16.23
N ALA A 176 8.07 3.35 15.99
CA ALA A 176 7.83 4.41 16.95
C ALA A 176 6.40 4.93 16.84
N VAL A 177 5.64 4.93 17.93
CA VAL A 177 4.31 5.54 17.99
C VAL A 177 4.49 6.99 18.41
N LEU A 178 4.34 7.89 17.43
CA LEU A 178 4.68 9.30 17.54
C LEU A 178 3.69 10.06 18.41
N SER A 179 4.23 10.89 19.30
CA SER A 179 3.56 11.94 20.05
C SER A 179 4.45 13.18 20.10
N ALA A 180 4.09 14.19 20.87
CA ALA A 180 4.98 15.33 21.13
C ALA A 180 5.80 15.17 22.42
N THR A 181 5.68 14.04 23.12
CA THR A 181 6.33 13.75 24.40
C THR A 181 6.61 12.25 24.53
N GLU A 182 7.53 11.89 25.39
CA GLU A 182 7.79 10.52 25.84
C GLU A 182 6.99 10.15 27.12
N GLU A 183 6.33 11.11 27.73
CA GLU A 183 5.48 10.90 28.90
C GLU A 183 4.03 10.72 28.52
N VAL A 184 3.28 9.94 29.32
CA VAL A 184 1.83 9.78 29.15
C VAL A 184 1.14 10.89 29.92
N LEU A 185 0.50 11.81 29.19
CA LEU A 185 -0.15 13.00 29.73
C LEU A 185 -1.64 13.00 29.39
N ASP A 186 -2.50 13.23 30.39
CA ASP A 186 -3.95 13.31 30.20
C ASP A 186 -4.36 14.46 29.24
N SER A 187 -3.57 15.54 29.25
CA SER A 187 -3.75 16.68 28.33
C SER A 187 -3.34 16.40 26.89
N MET A 188 -2.71 15.25 26.62
CA MET A 188 -2.20 14.86 25.28
C MET A 188 -2.70 13.47 24.88
N PRO A 189 -3.90 13.37 24.27
CA PRO A 189 -4.50 12.07 23.90
C PRO A 189 -3.59 11.17 23.05
N SER A 190 -2.75 11.75 22.19
CA SER A 190 -1.81 10.99 21.37
C SER A 190 -0.80 10.19 22.20
N SER A 191 -0.41 10.68 23.39
CA SER A 191 0.50 9.98 24.30
C SER A 191 -0.16 8.77 24.96
N ILE A 192 -1.44 8.90 25.33
CA ILE A 192 -2.25 7.83 25.91
C ILE A 192 -2.46 6.73 24.88
N GLU A 193 -2.90 7.10 23.67
CA GLU A 193 -3.10 6.16 22.58
C GLU A 193 -1.79 5.43 22.19
N ALA A 194 -0.65 6.13 22.18
CA ALA A 194 0.64 5.55 21.87
C ALA A 194 1.06 4.46 22.87
N LYS A 195 0.80 4.70 24.16
CA LYS A 195 1.01 3.68 25.20
C LYS A 195 0.09 2.49 24.98
N GLU A 196 -1.20 2.70 24.74
CA GLU A 196 -2.18 1.66 24.51
C GLU A 196 -1.79 0.79 23.29
N ILE A 197 -1.39 1.40 22.18
CA ILE A 197 -0.91 0.69 20.98
C ILE A 197 0.33 -0.16 21.30
N THR A 198 1.25 0.38 22.09
CA THR A 198 2.45 -0.35 22.53
C THR A 198 2.08 -1.59 23.33
N GLU A 199 1.11 -1.49 24.24
CA GLU A 199 0.62 -2.62 25.05
C GLU A 199 -0.14 -3.65 24.20
N LEU A 200 -1.03 -3.20 23.31
CA LEU A 200 -1.78 -4.05 22.40
C LEU A 200 -0.88 -4.82 21.43
N SER A 201 0.17 -4.17 20.90
CA SER A 201 1.11 -4.81 19.99
C SER A 201 1.85 -5.99 20.64
N LYS A 202 2.20 -5.85 21.93
CA LYS A 202 2.79 -6.93 22.74
C LYS A 202 1.77 -8.03 23.01
N LYS A 203 0.55 -7.67 23.42
CA LYS A 203 -0.54 -8.62 23.69
C LYS A 203 -0.92 -9.47 22.46
N GLU A 204 -0.93 -8.83 21.28
CA GLU A 204 -1.21 -9.52 20.01
C GLU A 204 0.04 -10.22 19.43
N ASN A 205 1.19 -10.14 20.08
CA ASN A 205 2.46 -10.74 19.67
C ASN A 205 2.82 -10.41 18.21
N LEU A 206 2.77 -9.12 17.86
CA LEU A 206 3.09 -8.67 16.51
C LEU A 206 4.60 -8.83 16.22
N ASP A 207 4.95 -9.18 14.98
CA ASP A 207 6.34 -9.34 14.53
C ASP A 207 7.02 -7.98 14.29
N ALA A 208 7.07 -7.15 15.32
CA ALA A 208 7.68 -5.83 15.31
C ALA A 208 8.06 -5.42 16.73
N ASP A 209 9.02 -4.53 16.85
CA ASP A 209 9.30 -3.84 18.09
C ASP A 209 8.55 -2.52 18.07
N VAL A 210 7.49 -2.41 18.88
CA VAL A 210 6.61 -1.23 18.91
C VAL A 210 6.77 -0.51 20.24
N PHE A 211 7.01 0.80 20.18
CA PHE A 211 7.18 1.60 21.39
C PHE A 211 6.69 3.04 21.20
N GLY A 212 6.02 3.56 22.18
CA GLY A 212 5.58 4.94 22.34
C GLY A 212 4.88 5.16 23.69
N PRO A 213 4.59 6.45 24.01
CA PRO A 213 4.82 7.63 23.19
C PRO A 213 6.29 8.00 23.02
N LEU A 214 6.64 8.58 21.87
CA LEU A 214 7.95 9.17 21.60
C LEU A 214 7.78 10.50 20.86
N ALA A 215 8.52 11.52 21.26
CA ALA A 215 8.69 12.73 20.46
C ALA A 215 9.58 12.44 19.25
N PHE A 216 9.48 13.24 18.20
CA PHE A 216 10.14 12.99 16.92
C PHE A 216 11.65 12.79 17.04
N ASP A 217 12.33 13.66 17.80
CA ASP A 217 13.78 13.57 18.06
C ASP A 217 14.14 12.24 18.74
N ASN A 218 13.30 11.74 19.64
CA ASN A 218 13.51 10.48 20.33
C ASN A 218 13.19 9.25 19.45
N CYS A 219 12.47 9.44 18.35
CA CYS A 219 12.25 8.37 17.38
C CYS A 219 13.49 8.10 16.52
N ILE A 220 14.22 9.16 16.11
CA ILE A 220 15.25 9.09 15.08
C ILE A 220 16.67 9.39 15.56
N SER A 221 16.84 9.99 16.74
CA SER A 221 18.13 10.36 17.31
C SER A 221 18.45 9.58 18.57
N LYS A 222 19.40 8.65 18.47
CA LYS A 222 19.90 7.89 19.61
C LYS A 222 20.51 8.79 20.70
N LYS A 223 21.12 9.90 20.29
CA LYS A 223 21.64 10.91 21.20
C LYS A 223 20.52 11.53 22.04
N SER A 224 19.42 11.97 21.39
CA SER A 224 18.27 12.55 22.09
C SER A 224 17.62 11.56 23.05
N ALA A 225 17.40 10.33 22.58
CA ALA A 225 16.83 9.26 23.39
C ALA A 225 17.69 8.96 24.65
N ASN A 226 19.01 8.91 24.48
CA ASN A 226 19.96 8.68 25.60
C ASN A 226 19.95 9.83 26.61
N ILE A 227 19.94 11.09 26.17
CA ILE A 227 19.88 12.27 27.05
C ILE A 227 18.62 12.20 27.93
N LYS A 228 17.49 11.76 27.37
CA LYS A 228 16.24 11.59 28.12
C LYS A 228 16.13 10.28 28.89
N GLY A 229 17.17 9.45 28.86
CA GLY A 229 17.21 8.19 29.57
C GLY A 229 16.23 7.12 29.07
N ILE A 230 15.76 7.21 27.82
CA ILE A 230 14.80 6.27 27.24
C ILE A 230 15.51 4.96 26.89
N LYS A 231 15.24 3.92 27.67
CA LYS A 231 15.84 2.58 27.51
C LYS A 231 14.90 1.68 26.70
N ASN A 232 14.85 1.88 25.39
CA ASN A 232 14.09 1.03 24.48
C ASN A 232 14.80 0.87 23.15
N ILE A 233 14.69 -0.31 22.53
CA ILE A 233 15.37 -0.64 21.26
C ILE A 233 14.84 0.18 20.06
N VAL A 234 13.64 0.73 20.16
CA VAL A 234 13.01 1.57 19.12
C VAL A 234 13.51 3.00 19.21
N ALA A 235 13.79 3.48 20.43
CA ALA A 235 14.17 4.88 20.67
C ALA A 235 15.49 5.23 19.97
N GLY A 236 15.42 6.21 19.09
CA GLY A 236 16.54 6.71 18.27
C GLY A 236 16.89 5.86 17.05
N GLU A 237 16.15 4.79 16.78
CA GLU A 237 16.43 3.84 15.70
C GLU A 237 15.16 3.40 14.95
N ALA A 238 14.10 4.20 14.97
CA ALA A 238 12.86 3.85 14.32
C ALA A 238 13.03 3.60 12.81
N ASP A 239 12.41 2.53 12.33
CA ASP A 239 12.22 2.23 10.90
C ASP A 239 10.90 2.80 10.41
N VAL A 240 9.93 2.90 11.31
CA VAL A 240 8.55 3.31 11.02
C VAL A 240 8.09 4.35 12.05
N LEU A 241 7.48 5.42 11.57
CA LEU A 241 6.72 6.37 12.38
C LEU A 241 5.22 6.13 12.17
N LEU A 242 4.54 5.66 13.21
CA LEU A 242 3.09 5.63 13.28
C LEU A 242 2.61 6.96 13.85
N VAL A 243 2.05 7.82 12.99
CA VAL A 243 1.69 9.20 13.34
C VAL A 243 0.31 9.29 14.00
N PRO A 244 0.06 10.31 14.84
CA PRO A 244 -1.21 10.48 15.54
C PRO A 244 -2.36 10.88 14.60
N SER A 245 -2.08 11.65 13.56
CA SER A 245 -3.08 12.17 12.62
C SER A 245 -2.50 12.32 11.20
N VAL A 246 -3.39 12.47 10.22
CA VAL A 246 -3.00 12.66 8.82
C VAL A 246 -2.19 13.95 8.62
N GLU A 247 -2.53 15.01 9.36
CA GLU A 247 -1.82 16.30 9.27
C GLU A 247 -0.37 16.15 9.67
N THR A 248 -0.10 15.43 10.77
CA THR A 248 1.27 15.16 11.24
C THR A 248 2.06 14.39 10.18
N GLY A 249 1.50 13.30 9.67
CA GLY A 249 2.16 12.49 8.66
C GLY A 249 2.39 13.25 7.36
N ASN A 250 1.39 13.98 6.88
CA ASN A 250 1.49 14.78 5.65
C ASN A 250 2.53 15.89 5.78
N ALA A 251 2.57 16.61 6.92
CA ALA A 251 3.56 17.66 7.17
C ALA A 251 4.98 17.12 7.16
N LEU A 252 5.24 15.99 7.84
CA LEU A 252 6.56 15.34 7.86
C LEU A 252 7.00 14.93 6.45
N VAL A 253 6.13 14.27 5.70
CA VAL A 253 6.41 13.84 4.33
C VAL A 253 6.71 15.03 3.43
N LYS A 254 5.89 16.09 3.47
CA LYS A 254 6.12 17.30 2.66
C LYS A 254 7.40 18.02 3.05
N MET A 255 7.71 18.09 4.35
CA MET A 255 8.99 18.65 4.81
C MET A 255 10.17 17.87 4.22
N MET A 256 10.14 16.54 4.28
CA MET A 256 11.22 15.72 3.72
C MET A 256 11.36 15.90 2.21
N ILE A 257 10.25 15.98 1.46
CA ILE A 257 10.28 16.20 0.01
C ILE A 257 10.88 17.59 -0.32
N TYR A 258 10.31 18.65 0.24
CA TYR A 258 10.61 20.01 -0.19
C TYR A 258 11.89 20.60 0.41
N PHE A 259 12.26 20.21 1.62
CA PHE A 259 13.47 20.73 2.29
C PHE A 259 14.64 19.78 2.25
N MET A 260 14.40 18.47 2.12
CA MET A 260 15.46 17.46 2.18
C MET A 260 15.66 16.70 0.86
N GLY A 261 14.84 16.97 -0.17
CA GLY A 261 14.96 16.29 -1.46
C GLY A 261 14.65 14.79 -1.42
N ALA A 262 13.81 14.34 -0.47
CA ALA A 262 13.51 12.92 -0.30
C ALA A 262 12.71 12.36 -1.48
N CYS A 263 13.03 11.13 -1.89
CA CYS A 263 12.15 10.32 -2.73
C CYS A 263 11.01 9.75 -1.85
N ALA A 264 9.78 10.08 -2.20
CA ALA A 264 8.58 9.64 -1.50
C ALA A 264 7.81 8.62 -2.34
N ALA A 265 7.87 7.35 -1.95
CA ALA A 265 7.07 6.29 -2.56
C ALA A 265 5.80 6.06 -1.74
N GLY A 266 4.64 6.36 -2.33
CA GLY A 266 3.34 6.28 -1.65
C GLY A 266 2.46 5.15 -2.17
N VAL A 267 1.89 4.33 -1.26
CA VAL A 267 0.99 3.24 -1.62
C VAL A 267 -0.10 3.03 -0.58
N VAL A 268 -1.34 2.82 -1.02
CA VAL A 268 -2.45 2.35 -0.19
C VAL A 268 -2.44 0.83 -0.13
N VAL A 269 -2.48 0.30 1.08
CA VAL A 269 -2.45 -1.14 1.40
C VAL A 269 -3.60 -1.53 2.33
N GLY A 270 -3.73 -2.82 2.61
CA GLY A 270 -4.79 -3.36 3.47
C GLY A 270 -6.01 -3.87 2.69
N GLY A 271 -6.07 -3.59 1.38
CA GLY A 271 -7.06 -4.16 0.45
C GLY A 271 -6.51 -5.37 -0.31
N LYS A 272 -7.34 -5.92 -1.19
CA LYS A 272 -6.95 -7.03 -2.08
C LYS A 272 -5.95 -6.61 -3.15
N VAL A 273 -6.00 -5.37 -3.58
CA VAL A 273 -5.07 -4.77 -4.54
C VAL A 273 -4.48 -3.49 -3.95
N PRO A 274 -3.18 -3.28 -4.03
CA PRO A 274 -2.55 -2.01 -3.71
C PRO A 274 -3.03 -0.91 -4.66
N VAL A 275 -3.14 0.32 -4.14
CA VAL A 275 -3.51 1.49 -4.94
C VAL A 275 -2.41 2.54 -4.85
N VAL A 276 -1.87 2.95 -5.98
CA VAL A 276 -0.90 4.04 -6.07
C VAL A 276 -1.65 5.36 -6.21
N ILE A 277 -1.51 6.22 -5.18
CA ILE A 277 -2.08 7.56 -5.18
C ILE A 277 -0.94 8.56 -5.20
N THR A 278 -0.70 9.15 -6.36
CA THR A 278 0.32 10.19 -6.52
C THR A 278 -0.31 11.57 -6.60
N SER A 279 0.38 12.57 -6.06
CA SER A 279 0.00 13.97 -6.23
C SER A 279 0.27 14.44 -7.66
N ARG A 280 -0.46 15.46 -8.11
CA ARG A 280 -0.16 16.12 -9.41
C ARG A 280 1.22 16.76 -9.44
N SER A 281 1.74 17.12 -8.28
CA SER A 281 3.07 17.74 -8.11
C SER A 281 4.22 16.74 -7.91
N ASP A 282 3.93 15.42 -7.82
CA ASP A 282 4.98 14.43 -7.62
C ASP A 282 5.80 14.23 -8.90
N GLU A 283 7.11 14.19 -8.77
CA GLU A 283 8.03 13.94 -9.88
C GLU A 283 7.90 12.50 -10.42
N ALA A 284 8.36 12.29 -11.66
CA ALA A 284 8.31 10.99 -12.33
C ALA A 284 9.01 9.88 -11.51
N VAL A 285 10.14 10.22 -10.88
CA VAL A 285 10.92 9.29 -10.03
C VAL A 285 10.12 8.83 -8.80
N ALA A 286 9.44 9.74 -8.09
CA ALA A 286 8.61 9.40 -6.94
C ALA A 286 7.40 8.54 -7.35
N ARG A 287 6.85 8.78 -8.55
CA ARG A 287 5.78 7.96 -9.12
C ARG A 287 6.26 6.56 -9.48
N LEU A 288 7.45 6.43 -10.08
CA LEU A 288 8.10 5.14 -10.34
C LEU A 288 8.31 4.37 -9.02
N ALA A 289 8.87 5.03 -8.01
CA ALA A 289 9.08 4.45 -6.69
C ALA A 289 7.74 4.01 -6.03
N SER A 290 6.66 4.78 -6.23
CA SER A 290 5.32 4.41 -5.74
C SER A 290 4.77 3.17 -6.44
N ILE A 291 5.00 3.01 -7.75
CA ILE A 291 4.64 1.79 -8.48
C ILE A 291 5.47 0.61 -7.95
N ALA A 292 6.78 0.79 -7.75
CA ALA A 292 7.63 -0.25 -7.15
C ALA A 292 7.15 -0.65 -5.75
N ALA A 293 6.78 0.31 -4.90
CA ALA A 293 6.20 0.04 -3.58
C ALA A 293 4.90 -0.76 -3.66
N ALA A 294 4.03 -0.46 -4.63
CA ALA A 294 2.80 -1.21 -4.87
C ALA A 294 3.09 -2.65 -5.32
N VAL A 295 4.07 -2.85 -6.20
CA VAL A 295 4.52 -4.20 -6.62
C VAL A 295 5.02 -4.98 -5.42
N VAL A 296 5.85 -4.38 -4.56
CA VAL A 296 6.33 -5.01 -3.33
C VAL A 296 5.17 -5.34 -2.38
N ALA A 297 4.19 -4.46 -2.27
CA ALA A 297 3.03 -4.64 -1.39
C ALA A 297 2.10 -5.80 -1.78
N LEU A 298 2.23 -6.34 -3.00
CA LEU A 298 1.41 -7.48 -3.44
C LEU A 298 1.59 -8.70 -2.57
N ASP A 299 0.46 -9.27 -2.12
CA ASP A 299 0.41 -10.57 -1.46
C ASP A 299 0.12 -11.67 -2.48
N LEU A 300 1.15 -12.40 -2.88
CA LEU A 300 1.00 -13.50 -3.82
C LEU A 300 0.19 -14.66 -3.23
N SER A 301 0.13 -14.78 -1.91
CA SER A 301 -0.64 -15.84 -1.23
C SER A 301 -2.15 -15.64 -1.37
N LEU A 302 -2.62 -14.40 -1.55
CA LEU A 302 -4.04 -14.09 -1.76
C LEU A 302 -4.50 -14.30 -3.22
N ILE A 303 -3.57 -14.44 -4.17
CA ILE A 303 -3.89 -14.63 -5.58
C ILE A 303 -4.30 -16.07 -5.89
N HIS A 304 -3.86 -17.05 -5.08
CA HIS A 304 -4.20 -18.47 -5.27
C HIS A 304 -5.58 -18.88 -4.71
N ILE A 305 -6.34 -17.98 -4.10
CA ILE A 305 -7.68 -18.29 -3.56
C ILE A 305 -8.79 -18.17 -4.63
N SER A 306 -8.49 -17.76 -5.86
CA SER A 306 -9.49 -17.57 -6.93
C SER A 306 -9.52 -18.65 -8.01
N GLU A 307 -8.82 -19.77 -7.87
CA GLU A 307 -9.16 -20.93 -8.70
C GLU A 307 -10.48 -21.53 -8.19
N PRO A 308 -11.53 -21.62 -9.03
CA PRO A 308 -12.73 -22.33 -8.65
C PRO A 308 -12.33 -23.78 -8.42
N THR A 309 -12.42 -24.24 -7.17
CA THR A 309 -12.32 -25.66 -6.84
C THR A 309 -13.29 -26.41 -7.73
N ARG A 310 -12.74 -27.08 -8.73
CA ARG A 310 -13.44 -28.05 -9.57
C ARG A 310 -14.04 -29.06 -8.60
N ARG A 311 -15.35 -28.95 -8.36
CA ARG A 311 -16.08 -29.94 -7.57
C ARG A 311 -15.82 -31.29 -8.21
N ARG A 312 -14.99 -32.12 -7.59
CA ARG A 312 -14.96 -33.55 -7.86
C ARG A 312 -16.34 -34.06 -7.51
N GLY A 313 -17.09 -34.49 -8.54
CA GLY A 313 -18.38 -35.12 -8.35
C GLY A 313 -18.21 -36.29 -7.41
N ILE A 314 -18.90 -36.22 -6.27
CA ILE A 314 -19.10 -37.36 -5.42
C ILE A 314 -20.13 -38.23 -6.15
N SER A 315 -19.68 -39.36 -6.70
CA SER A 315 -20.58 -40.38 -7.21
C SER A 315 -21.26 -40.98 -6.01
N TYR A 316 -22.58 -40.83 -5.92
CA TYR A 316 -23.38 -41.57 -4.96
C TYR A 316 -23.51 -42.99 -5.48
N ASP A 317 -22.77 -43.94 -4.92
CA ASP A 317 -23.08 -45.36 -5.02
C ASP A 317 -24.36 -45.65 -4.25
N LEU A 318 -25.36 -46.08 -5.00
CA LEU A 318 -26.64 -46.55 -4.49
C LEU A 318 -26.40 -47.84 -3.68
N PHE A 319 -26.48 -47.75 -2.38
CA PHE A 319 -26.62 -48.95 -1.53
C PHE A 319 -28.02 -49.55 -1.70
N GLY A 320 -28.06 -50.74 -2.35
CA GLY A 320 -29.26 -51.53 -2.52
C GLY A 320 -29.82 -52.02 -1.19
N LEU A 321 -31.04 -51.61 -0.87
CA LEU A 321 -31.84 -52.19 0.20
C LEU A 321 -32.49 -53.46 -0.32
N LYS A 322 -31.99 -54.65 0.13
CA LYS A 322 -32.64 -55.93 0.00
C LYS A 322 -33.91 -55.94 0.87
N LYS A 323 -35.08 -56.03 0.22
CA LYS A 323 -36.35 -56.37 0.84
C LYS A 323 -36.33 -57.82 1.31
N LYS A 324 -36.38 -58.10 2.62
CA LYS A 324 -36.75 -59.41 3.18
C LYS A 324 -38.26 -59.55 3.09
N ARG A 325 -38.72 -60.51 2.28
CA ARG A 325 -40.04 -61.05 2.39
C ARG A 325 -40.07 -61.98 3.60
N GLY A 326 -40.90 -61.71 4.59
CA GLY A 326 -41.33 -62.67 5.61
C GLY A 326 -42.65 -63.27 5.15
N GLY A 327 -42.63 -64.55 4.97
CA GLY A 327 -43.83 -65.28 4.72
C GLY A 327 -44.36 -65.94 6.04
N GLY A 328 -45.59 -66.14 6.01
CA GLY A 328 -46.10 -67.36 6.60
C GLY A 328 -46.92 -67.26 7.87
N GLY A 329 -48.04 -67.82 7.86
CA GLY A 329 -48.84 -68.35 8.99
C GLY A 329 -50.12 -67.60 9.22
#